data_25d199d9b22329f167086c196c415303
#
_entry.id   25d199d9b22329f167086c196c415303
#
_cell.length_a   1.000
_cell.length_b   1.000
_cell.length_c   1.000
_cell.angle_alpha   90.00
_cell.angle_beta   90.00
_cell.angle_gamma   90.00
#
_symmetry.space_group_name_H-M   'P 1'
#
loop_
_entity.id
_entity.type
_entity.pdbx_description
1 polymer ?
#
loop_
_entity_poly.entity_id
_entity_poly.type
_entity_poly.pdbx_seq_one_letter_code
_entity_poly.pdbx_strand_id
1 'polypeptide(L)'
;MMQSFVQYTPTKVVFGKDTQKEAGKLVSELGITKVFLVYGGGSVIRSGLLDEIKKSLDEEHISYEELGGVKPNPRLSFARKGVEKAIAFGAELILAVGGGSAIDTAKGIAIGAANPGTDIWEFWKNKKELKKALPVGTVLTISAAGSEMSNSAVLTDEETQDKSGIGSDLIRPKFAIMNPKLTYILPKYQLTCGIVDIFMHTIERYFTPVHGNELTDEIAEGLMRTLIRNAAKAYENQEDYDAMSEIMWCGSISHNGITGLGRPKDFLCHKLGHQLGAKFDEAHGATLSAVWGSWARYVYHLDEARFANYGRKVWNIDEKNDEKTAVAAIERTEEFFRSLHMPTCLGDMKMGVQPDEVLKEMAGKATAGDTMKVGAFQKMGEKELYEIYKKANHR
;
A
#
# COMPACT_ATOMS: atom_id res chain seq x y z
N MET A 1 -1.50 24.72 -11.56
CA MET A 1 -2.38 24.40 -12.71
C MET A 1 -2.45 22.89 -12.87
N MET A 2 -3.64 22.31 -13.09
CA MET A 2 -3.84 20.88 -13.31
C MET A 2 -2.98 20.38 -14.48
N GLN A 3 -2.26 19.28 -14.26
CA GLN A 3 -1.46 18.62 -15.30
C GLN A 3 -2.32 17.65 -16.11
N SER A 4 -1.91 17.36 -17.35
CA SER A 4 -2.55 16.31 -18.15
C SER A 4 -2.38 14.95 -17.50
N PHE A 5 -3.40 14.09 -17.57
CA PHE A 5 -3.35 12.75 -17.01
C PHE A 5 -4.15 11.75 -17.85
N VAL A 6 -3.85 10.47 -17.64
CA VAL A 6 -4.66 9.35 -18.10
C VAL A 6 -5.17 8.63 -16.87
N GLN A 7 -6.48 8.39 -16.80
CA GLN A 7 -7.11 7.55 -15.78
C GLN A 7 -7.46 6.20 -16.41
N TYR A 8 -6.86 5.13 -15.85
CA TYR A 8 -7.09 3.76 -16.30
C TYR A 8 -7.16 2.82 -15.10
N THR A 9 -8.35 2.36 -14.75
CA THR A 9 -8.63 1.48 -13.62
C THR A 9 -9.60 0.37 -14.01
N PRO A 10 -9.17 -0.58 -14.88
CA PRO A 10 -10.04 -1.59 -15.47
C PRO A 10 -10.39 -2.75 -14.53
N THR A 11 -9.91 -2.77 -13.29
CA THR A 11 -10.17 -3.85 -12.35
C THR A 11 -11.68 -4.00 -12.09
N LYS A 12 -12.24 -5.16 -12.37
CA LYS A 12 -13.62 -5.52 -11.99
C LYS A 12 -13.68 -5.76 -10.49
N VAL A 13 -14.35 -4.89 -9.75
CA VAL A 13 -14.54 -5.05 -8.30
C VAL A 13 -15.82 -5.83 -8.02
N VAL A 14 -15.72 -6.91 -7.25
CA VAL A 14 -16.84 -7.70 -6.75
C VAL A 14 -16.87 -7.55 -5.24
N PHE A 15 -17.75 -6.65 -4.76
CA PHE A 15 -17.79 -6.21 -3.38
C PHE A 15 -19.05 -6.72 -2.67
N GLY A 16 -18.88 -7.26 -1.46
CA GLY A 16 -20.01 -7.68 -0.62
C GLY A 16 -19.79 -8.99 0.12
N LYS A 17 -20.81 -9.38 0.88
CA LYS A 17 -20.78 -10.61 1.65
C LYS A 17 -20.72 -11.82 0.72
N ASP A 18 -19.88 -12.79 1.09
CA ASP A 18 -19.74 -14.10 0.42
C ASP A 18 -19.22 -14.06 -1.03
N THR A 19 -18.75 -12.91 -1.50
CA THR A 19 -18.24 -12.72 -2.88
C THR A 19 -17.02 -13.59 -3.20
N GLN A 20 -16.27 -14.08 -2.20
CA GLN A 20 -15.17 -15.02 -2.43
C GLN A 20 -15.60 -16.33 -3.12
N LYS A 21 -16.89 -16.69 -3.01
CA LYS A 21 -17.47 -17.85 -3.68
C LYS A 21 -17.61 -17.68 -5.19
N GLU A 22 -17.44 -16.47 -5.71
CA GLU A 22 -17.46 -16.17 -7.14
C GLU A 22 -16.07 -16.31 -7.81
N ALA A 23 -15.04 -16.73 -7.07
CA ALA A 23 -13.67 -16.77 -7.58
C ALA A 23 -13.53 -17.62 -8.86
N GLY A 24 -14.07 -18.84 -8.86
CA GLY A 24 -14.05 -19.73 -10.02
C GLY A 24 -14.77 -19.11 -11.23
N LYS A 25 -15.98 -18.59 -11.03
CA LYS A 25 -16.75 -17.92 -12.09
C LYS A 25 -15.96 -16.75 -12.72
N LEU A 26 -15.33 -15.90 -11.91
CA LEU A 26 -14.56 -14.76 -12.40
C LEU A 26 -13.32 -15.20 -13.21
N VAL A 27 -12.71 -16.31 -12.84
CA VAL A 27 -11.62 -16.92 -13.61
C VAL A 27 -12.14 -17.52 -14.91
N SER A 28 -13.24 -18.26 -14.87
CA SER A 28 -13.91 -18.87 -16.03
C SER A 28 -14.35 -17.81 -17.06
N GLU A 29 -14.87 -16.66 -16.61
CA GLU A 29 -15.21 -15.51 -17.47
C GLU A 29 -14.01 -14.95 -18.27
N LEU A 30 -12.78 -15.17 -17.80
CA LEU A 30 -11.55 -14.82 -18.52
C LEU A 30 -11.06 -15.89 -19.49
N GLY A 31 -11.74 -17.03 -19.58
CA GLY A 31 -11.35 -18.19 -20.38
C GLY A 31 -10.12 -18.92 -19.82
N ILE A 32 -9.83 -18.80 -18.53
CA ILE A 32 -8.68 -19.39 -17.84
C ILE A 32 -9.03 -20.76 -17.28
N THR A 33 -8.14 -21.73 -17.45
CA THR A 33 -8.31 -23.11 -16.96
C THR A 33 -7.25 -23.55 -15.95
N LYS A 34 -6.14 -22.79 -15.81
CA LYS A 34 -5.03 -23.08 -14.89
C LYS A 34 -4.66 -21.89 -14.04
N VAL A 35 -4.92 -21.98 -12.74
CA VAL A 35 -4.70 -20.92 -11.75
C VAL A 35 -3.55 -21.27 -10.80
N PHE A 36 -2.63 -20.35 -10.58
CA PHE A 36 -1.64 -20.48 -9.53
C PHE A 36 -2.04 -19.62 -8.33
N LEU A 37 -2.40 -20.28 -7.21
CA LEU A 37 -2.84 -19.66 -5.98
C LEU A 37 -1.62 -19.16 -5.16
N VAL A 38 -1.64 -17.91 -4.73
CA VAL A 38 -0.60 -17.31 -3.87
C VAL A 38 -1.26 -16.72 -2.63
N TYR A 39 -0.85 -17.18 -1.43
CA TYR A 39 -1.45 -16.72 -0.20
C TYR A 39 -0.45 -16.56 0.95
N GLY A 40 -0.87 -15.83 1.99
CA GLY A 40 -0.06 -15.55 3.18
C GLY A 40 0.13 -16.74 4.10
N GLY A 41 0.24 -16.45 5.39
CA GLY A 41 0.37 -17.46 6.44
C GLY A 41 -0.92 -18.21 6.72
N GLY A 42 -0.95 -18.90 7.86
CA GLY A 42 -2.02 -19.83 8.20
C GLY A 42 -3.43 -19.24 8.41
N SER A 43 -3.65 -17.92 8.36
CA SER A 43 -4.98 -17.32 8.59
C SER A 43 -5.99 -17.74 7.50
N VAL A 44 -5.58 -17.70 6.24
CA VAL A 44 -6.42 -18.08 5.08
C VAL A 44 -6.83 -19.55 5.14
N ILE A 45 -5.95 -20.41 5.65
CA ILE A 45 -6.22 -21.84 5.87
C ILE A 45 -7.14 -22.02 7.08
N ARG A 46 -6.79 -21.45 8.23
CA ARG A 46 -7.56 -21.61 9.48
C ARG A 46 -8.99 -21.07 9.40
N SER A 47 -9.22 -20.04 8.58
CA SER A 47 -10.58 -19.50 8.38
C SER A 47 -11.44 -20.32 7.41
N GLY A 48 -10.88 -21.33 6.73
CA GLY A 48 -11.56 -22.07 5.67
C GLY A 48 -11.67 -21.32 4.33
N LEU A 49 -11.18 -20.10 4.24
CA LEU A 49 -11.27 -19.28 3.01
C LEU A 49 -10.61 -19.95 1.81
N LEU A 50 -9.44 -20.60 2.03
CA LEU A 50 -8.74 -21.28 0.95
C LEU A 50 -9.56 -22.44 0.38
N ASP A 51 -10.26 -23.18 1.23
CA ASP A 51 -11.11 -24.31 0.82
C ASP A 51 -12.35 -23.82 0.06
N GLU A 52 -12.94 -22.68 0.48
CA GLU A 52 -14.05 -22.04 -0.26
C GLU A 52 -13.61 -21.62 -1.67
N ILE A 53 -12.42 -21.06 -1.81
CA ILE A 53 -11.87 -20.64 -3.11
C ILE A 53 -11.58 -21.86 -3.99
N LYS A 54 -10.92 -22.90 -3.44
CA LYS A 54 -10.66 -24.15 -4.16
C LYS A 54 -11.95 -24.80 -4.63
N LYS A 55 -12.96 -24.90 -3.76
CA LYS A 55 -14.28 -25.40 -4.13
C LYS A 55 -14.89 -24.61 -5.28
N SER A 56 -14.81 -23.28 -5.25
CA SER A 56 -15.32 -22.44 -6.34
C SER A 56 -14.57 -22.66 -7.66
N LEU A 57 -13.26 -22.93 -7.63
CA LEU A 57 -12.48 -23.30 -8.82
C LEU A 57 -12.84 -24.71 -9.34
N ASP A 58 -13.04 -25.67 -8.44
CA ASP A 58 -13.44 -27.04 -8.79
C ASP A 58 -14.82 -27.07 -9.47
N GLU A 59 -15.78 -26.26 -9.00
CA GLU A 59 -17.12 -26.11 -9.60
C GLU A 59 -17.07 -25.62 -11.05
N GLU A 60 -16.05 -24.86 -11.42
CA GLU A 60 -15.80 -24.36 -12.78
C GLU A 60 -14.74 -25.20 -13.55
N HIS A 61 -14.36 -26.37 -13.02
CA HIS A 61 -13.37 -27.28 -13.60
C HIS A 61 -12.00 -26.65 -13.87
N ILE A 62 -11.58 -25.69 -13.03
CA ILE A 62 -10.31 -24.98 -13.12
C ILE A 62 -9.25 -25.72 -12.30
N SER A 63 -8.17 -26.13 -12.95
CA SER A 63 -7.02 -26.74 -12.29
C SER A 63 -6.22 -25.70 -11.55
N TYR A 64 -5.66 -26.05 -10.38
CA TYR A 64 -4.83 -25.14 -9.62
C TYR A 64 -3.62 -25.81 -8.96
N GLU A 65 -2.56 -25.02 -8.80
CA GLU A 65 -1.42 -25.27 -7.93
C GLU A 65 -1.31 -24.13 -6.93
N GLU A 66 -0.63 -24.35 -5.80
CA GLU A 66 -0.58 -23.37 -4.73
C GLU A 66 0.80 -23.11 -4.15
N LEU A 67 1.00 -21.87 -3.69
CA LEU A 67 2.16 -21.43 -2.94
C LEU A 67 1.72 -20.57 -1.74
N GLY A 68 1.70 -21.19 -0.56
CA GLY A 68 1.44 -20.50 0.71
C GLY A 68 2.70 -20.09 1.43
N GLY A 69 2.56 -19.16 2.38
CA GLY A 69 3.64 -18.73 3.26
C GLY A 69 4.26 -17.37 2.91
N VAL A 70 3.56 -16.53 2.12
CA VAL A 70 3.98 -15.13 1.91
C VAL A 70 4.05 -14.42 3.26
N LYS A 71 5.18 -13.76 3.52
CA LYS A 71 5.42 -12.94 4.71
C LYS A 71 5.15 -11.46 4.44
N PRO A 72 4.86 -10.65 5.47
CA PRO A 72 4.93 -9.18 5.36
C PRO A 72 6.27 -8.73 4.80
N ASN A 73 6.32 -7.56 4.14
CA ASN A 73 7.48 -7.13 3.35
C ASN A 73 7.89 -8.18 2.33
N PRO A 74 7.13 -8.37 1.23
CA PRO A 74 7.21 -9.55 0.38
C PRO A 74 8.61 -9.75 -0.18
N ARG A 75 9.09 -10.99 -0.10
CA ARG A 75 10.48 -11.36 -0.35
C ARG A 75 10.72 -11.72 -1.81
N LEU A 76 11.81 -11.22 -2.37
CA LEU A 76 12.23 -11.52 -3.73
C LEU A 76 12.50 -13.01 -3.93
N SER A 77 13.20 -13.65 -2.99
CA SER A 77 13.49 -15.09 -3.04
C SER A 77 12.22 -15.95 -3.11
N PHE A 78 11.18 -15.56 -2.35
CA PHE A 78 9.90 -16.26 -2.36
C PHE A 78 9.14 -16.07 -3.68
N ALA A 79 9.18 -14.87 -4.25
CA ALA A 79 8.59 -14.60 -5.56
C ALA A 79 9.29 -15.40 -6.67
N ARG A 80 10.63 -15.49 -6.66
CA ARG A 80 11.42 -16.33 -7.59
C ARG A 80 11.00 -17.80 -7.53
N LYS A 81 10.86 -18.36 -6.33
CA LYS A 81 10.34 -19.73 -6.14
C LYS A 81 8.94 -19.88 -6.73
N GLY A 82 8.09 -18.87 -6.57
CA GLY A 82 6.75 -18.86 -7.17
C GLY A 82 6.78 -18.84 -8.68
N VAL A 83 7.70 -18.08 -9.29
CA VAL A 83 7.89 -18.05 -10.75
C VAL A 83 8.22 -19.43 -11.29
N GLU A 84 9.18 -20.15 -10.70
CA GLU A 84 9.57 -21.50 -11.10
C GLU A 84 8.38 -22.47 -11.09
N LYS A 85 7.61 -22.46 -9.99
CA LYS A 85 6.44 -23.32 -9.83
C LYS A 85 5.31 -22.95 -10.81
N ALA A 86 5.02 -21.68 -10.98
CA ALA A 86 3.97 -21.21 -11.90
C ALA A 86 4.28 -21.59 -13.36
N ILE A 87 5.56 -21.50 -13.79
CA ILE A 87 6.01 -21.94 -15.10
C ILE A 87 5.86 -23.46 -15.23
N ALA A 88 6.33 -24.24 -14.27
CA ALA A 88 6.28 -25.70 -14.30
C ALA A 88 4.82 -26.22 -14.39
N PHE A 89 3.89 -25.55 -13.70
CA PHE A 89 2.46 -25.88 -13.76
C PHE A 89 1.80 -25.43 -15.07
N GLY A 90 2.36 -24.44 -15.75
CA GLY A 90 1.77 -23.78 -16.91
C GLY A 90 0.61 -22.87 -16.54
N ALA A 91 0.80 -22.07 -15.50
CA ALA A 91 -0.20 -21.13 -15.01
C ALA A 91 -0.63 -20.11 -16.07
N GLU A 92 -1.92 -19.86 -16.18
CA GLU A 92 -2.53 -18.87 -17.07
C GLU A 92 -2.97 -17.60 -16.33
N LEU A 93 -3.19 -17.71 -15.00
CA LEU A 93 -3.54 -16.61 -14.10
C LEU A 93 -2.90 -16.86 -12.73
N ILE A 94 -2.49 -15.78 -12.07
CA ILE A 94 -2.06 -15.80 -10.67
C ILE A 94 -3.18 -15.23 -9.81
N LEU A 95 -3.72 -16.03 -8.87
CA LEU A 95 -4.77 -15.60 -7.94
C LEU A 95 -4.17 -15.39 -6.55
N ALA A 96 -4.14 -14.13 -6.13
CA ALA A 96 -3.69 -13.75 -4.79
C ALA A 96 -4.83 -13.85 -3.78
N VAL A 97 -4.60 -14.54 -2.66
CA VAL A 97 -5.53 -14.61 -1.53
C VAL A 97 -4.84 -14.05 -0.29
N GLY A 98 -5.13 -12.77 0.03
CA GLY A 98 -4.43 -12.11 1.11
C GLY A 98 -4.48 -10.58 1.05
N GLY A 99 -3.56 -9.93 1.73
CA GLY A 99 -3.33 -8.49 1.68
C GLY A 99 -2.27 -8.11 0.66
N GLY A 100 -1.80 -6.85 0.73
CA GLY A 100 -0.83 -6.26 -0.21
C GLY A 100 0.40 -7.12 -0.46
N SER A 101 0.99 -7.74 0.58
CA SER A 101 2.18 -8.59 0.41
C SER A 101 1.91 -9.83 -0.46
N ALA A 102 0.75 -10.47 -0.30
CA ALA A 102 0.37 -11.61 -1.14
C ALA A 102 0.09 -11.16 -2.58
N ILE A 103 -0.57 -10.03 -2.74
CA ILE A 103 -0.89 -9.45 -4.05
C ILE A 103 0.38 -9.02 -4.78
N ASP A 104 1.31 -8.35 -4.11
CA ASP A 104 2.57 -7.90 -4.71
C ASP A 104 3.47 -9.08 -5.09
N THR A 105 3.51 -10.13 -4.25
CA THR A 105 4.18 -11.40 -4.60
C THR A 105 3.54 -12.03 -5.84
N ALA A 106 2.21 -12.08 -5.92
CA ALA A 106 1.49 -12.62 -7.07
C ALA A 106 1.77 -11.82 -8.35
N LYS A 107 1.82 -10.49 -8.27
CA LYS A 107 2.22 -9.62 -9.38
C LYS A 107 3.66 -9.90 -9.84
N GLY A 108 4.59 -10.11 -8.88
CA GLY A 108 5.97 -10.52 -9.20
C GLY A 108 6.03 -11.86 -9.91
N ILE A 109 5.27 -12.85 -9.43
CA ILE A 109 5.16 -14.16 -10.06
C ILE A 109 4.55 -14.05 -11.47
N ALA A 110 3.52 -13.22 -11.64
CA ALA A 110 2.87 -12.98 -12.93
C ALA A 110 3.84 -12.39 -13.98
N ILE A 111 4.70 -11.46 -13.55
CA ILE A 111 5.78 -10.91 -14.39
C ILE A 111 6.76 -12.03 -14.78
N GLY A 112 7.30 -12.75 -13.79
CA GLY A 112 8.32 -13.77 -14.04
C GLY A 112 7.81 -14.93 -14.88
N ALA A 113 6.62 -15.44 -14.61
CA ALA A 113 6.01 -16.54 -15.36
C ALA A 113 5.75 -16.18 -16.83
N ALA A 114 5.44 -14.92 -17.14
CA ALA A 114 5.31 -14.44 -18.51
C ALA A 114 6.65 -14.17 -19.21
N ASN A 115 7.78 -14.15 -18.48
CA ASN A 115 9.12 -13.81 -18.99
C ASN A 115 10.17 -14.86 -18.59
N PRO A 116 10.00 -16.16 -19.00
CA PRO A 116 10.93 -17.21 -18.63
C PRO A 116 12.38 -16.86 -19.02
N GLY A 117 13.32 -17.22 -18.15
CA GLY A 117 14.75 -16.94 -18.36
C GLY A 117 15.20 -15.52 -18.00
N THR A 118 14.30 -14.66 -17.52
CA THR A 118 14.65 -13.33 -17.00
C THR A 118 14.39 -13.28 -15.49
N ASP A 119 15.39 -12.86 -14.72
CA ASP A 119 15.19 -12.61 -13.30
C ASP A 119 14.24 -11.44 -13.09
N ILE A 120 13.24 -11.62 -12.22
CA ILE A 120 12.20 -10.59 -11.99
C ILE A 120 12.78 -9.28 -11.44
N TRP A 121 13.88 -9.32 -10.69
CA TRP A 121 14.50 -8.13 -10.12
C TRP A 121 15.06 -7.18 -11.19
N GLU A 122 15.39 -7.69 -12.38
CA GLU A 122 15.83 -6.84 -13.49
C GLU A 122 14.75 -5.85 -13.94
N PHE A 123 13.46 -6.22 -13.82
CA PHE A 123 12.34 -5.30 -14.08
C PHE A 123 12.23 -4.25 -12.99
N TRP A 124 12.40 -4.64 -11.71
CA TRP A 124 12.38 -3.71 -10.57
C TRP A 124 13.52 -2.68 -10.61
N LYS A 125 14.65 -3.07 -11.16
CA LYS A 125 15.82 -2.19 -11.33
C LYS A 125 15.84 -1.43 -12.66
N ASN A 126 14.75 -1.46 -13.43
CA ASN A 126 14.64 -0.84 -14.76
C ASN A 126 15.76 -1.26 -15.74
N LYS A 127 16.37 -2.45 -15.54
CA LYS A 127 17.35 -3.01 -16.46
C LYS A 127 16.70 -3.65 -17.69
N LYS A 128 15.42 -4.03 -17.55
CA LYS A 128 14.59 -4.54 -18.64
C LYS A 128 13.23 -3.87 -18.65
N GLU A 129 12.70 -3.62 -19.84
CA GLU A 129 11.35 -3.11 -20.06
C GLU A 129 10.32 -4.23 -19.85
N LEU A 130 9.29 -3.98 -19.06
CA LEU A 130 8.18 -4.91 -18.84
C LEU A 130 7.17 -4.80 -19.99
N LYS A 131 7.08 -5.83 -20.84
CA LYS A 131 6.17 -5.88 -22.01
C LYS A 131 5.01 -6.84 -21.85
N LYS A 132 5.08 -7.79 -20.91
CA LYS A 132 4.03 -8.80 -20.66
C LYS A 132 4.04 -9.28 -19.21
N ALA A 133 2.85 -9.64 -18.72
CA ALA A 133 2.63 -10.32 -17.46
C ALA A 133 1.44 -11.25 -17.61
N LEU A 134 1.36 -12.31 -16.81
CA LEU A 134 0.13 -13.09 -16.68
C LEU A 134 -0.96 -12.22 -16.00
N PRO A 135 -2.25 -12.47 -16.28
CA PRO A 135 -3.33 -11.82 -15.56
C PRO A 135 -3.27 -12.16 -14.07
N VAL A 136 -3.65 -11.19 -13.23
CA VAL A 136 -3.73 -11.33 -11.77
C VAL A 136 -5.19 -11.18 -11.35
N GLY A 137 -5.68 -12.07 -10.49
CA GLY A 137 -6.92 -11.92 -9.74
C GLY A 137 -6.61 -11.77 -8.25
N THR A 138 -7.51 -11.17 -7.48
CA THR A 138 -7.29 -10.98 -6.04
C THR A 138 -8.53 -11.30 -5.21
N VAL A 139 -8.31 -11.91 -4.04
CA VAL A 139 -9.28 -12.04 -2.95
C VAL A 139 -8.67 -11.34 -1.74
N LEU A 140 -9.21 -10.17 -1.41
CA LEU A 140 -8.64 -9.27 -0.41
C LEU A 140 -9.02 -9.72 1.01
N THR A 141 -8.03 -9.82 1.90
CA THR A 141 -8.25 -10.19 3.32
C THR A 141 -7.77 -9.14 4.31
N ILE A 142 -7.16 -8.06 3.83
CA ILE A 142 -6.76 -6.91 4.64
C ILE A 142 -6.84 -5.63 3.81
N SER A 143 -7.53 -4.62 4.34
CA SER A 143 -7.62 -3.30 3.74
C SER A 143 -6.41 -2.47 4.15
N ALA A 144 -5.54 -2.13 3.21
CA ALA A 144 -4.32 -1.36 3.43
C ALA A 144 -3.84 -0.70 2.13
N ALA A 145 -2.80 -1.24 1.52
CA ALA A 145 -2.09 -0.68 0.38
C ALA A 145 -2.90 -0.48 -0.91
N GLY A 146 -4.14 -0.98 -1.01
CA GLY A 146 -4.94 -0.87 -2.24
C GLY A 146 -4.33 -1.61 -3.46
N SER A 147 -3.48 -2.63 -3.20
CA SER A 147 -2.79 -3.36 -4.26
C SER A 147 -3.74 -4.10 -5.20
N GLU A 148 -4.93 -4.47 -4.73
CA GLU A 148 -5.99 -5.12 -5.52
C GLU A 148 -6.53 -4.28 -6.68
N MET A 149 -6.33 -2.95 -6.63
CA MET A 149 -6.71 -2.04 -7.71
C MET A 149 -5.54 -1.22 -8.27
N SER A 150 -4.34 -1.38 -7.74
CA SER A 150 -3.17 -0.62 -8.17
C SER A 150 -2.39 -1.29 -9.30
N ASN A 151 -1.63 -0.48 -10.04
CA ASN A 151 -0.67 -0.93 -11.02
C ASN A 151 0.75 -1.08 -10.47
N SER A 152 0.92 -1.06 -9.15
CA SER A 152 2.23 -1.16 -8.49
C SER A 152 2.40 -2.48 -7.76
N ALA A 153 3.65 -2.89 -7.58
CA ALA A 153 4.06 -3.97 -6.71
C ALA A 153 5.39 -3.64 -6.05
N VAL A 154 5.56 -4.01 -4.78
CA VAL A 154 6.80 -3.81 -4.03
C VAL A 154 7.36 -5.16 -3.64
N LEU A 155 8.66 -5.37 -3.84
CA LEU A 155 9.40 -6.54 -3.35
C LEU A 155 10.60 -6.09 -2.54
N THR A 156 11.03 -6.95 -1.64
CA THR A 156 12.23 -6.76 -0.82
C THR A 156 13.29 -7.79 -1.22
N ASP A 157 14.43 -7.30 -1.66
CA ASP A 157 15.63 -8.13 -1.79
C ASP A 157 16.26 -8.27 -0.41
N GLU A 158 16.18 -9.47 0.16
CA GLU A 158 16.63 -9.75 1.52
C GLU A 158 18.15 -9.70 1.66
N GLU A 159 18.88 -9.98 0.59
CA GLU A 159 20.35 -9.99 0.57
C GLU A 159 20.91 -8.58 0.65
N THR A 160 20.35 -7.67 -0.12
CA THR A 160 20.79 -6.26 -0.17
C THR A 160 20.01 -5.33 0.74
N GLN A 161 18.93 -5.82 1.37
CA GLN A 161 17.97 -5.04 2.13
C GLN A 161 17.38 -3.88 1.32
N ASP A 162 17.13 -4.13 0.03
CA ASP A 162 16.56 -3.15 -0.89
C ASP A 162 15.07 -3.43 -1.06
N LYS A 163 14.21 -2.51 -0.64
CA LYS A 163 12.77 -2.55 -0.83
C LYS A 163 12.38 -1.57 -1.91
N SER A 164 12.02 -2.08 -3.07
CA SER A 164 11.75 -1.30 -4.27
C SER A 164 10.39 -1.64 -4.89
N GLY A 165 9.83 -0.67 -5.60
CA GLY A 165 8.55 -0.82 -6.30
C GLY A 165 8.70 -0.78 -7.82
N ILE A 166 7.78 -1.46 -8.51
CA ILE A 166 7.56 -1.36 -9.96
C ILE A 166 6.14 -0.88 -10.23
N GLY A 167 5.93 -0.14 -11.32
CA GLY A 167 4.62 0.31 -11.77
C GLY A 167 4.37 -0.06 -13.23
N SER A 168 3.26 -0.77 -13.51
CA SER A 168 2.82 -1.11 -14.87
C SER A 168 1.35 -1.49 -14.88
N ASP A 169 0.59 -1.00 -15.86
CA ASP A 169 -0.81 -1.42 -16.00
C ASP A 169 -0.98 -2.90 -16.40
N LEU A 170 0.10 -3.56 -16.85
CA LEU A 170 0.13 -4.99 -17.13
C LEU A 170 -0.12 -5.87 -15.89
N ILE A 171 0.27 -5.38 -14.69
CA ILE A 171 0.09 -6.09 -13.42
C ILE A 171 -1.11 -5.64 -12.62
N ARG A 172 -1.92 -4.73 -13.17
CA ARG A 172 -3.17 -4.32 -12.53
C ARG A 172 -4.13 -5.51 -12.51
N PRO A 173 -4.68 -5.90 -11.35
CA PRO A 173 -5.57 -7.06 -11.25
C PRO A 173 -6.77 -6.96 -12.21
N LYS A 174 -7.14 -8.06 -12.82
CA LYS A 174 -8.31 -8.17 -13.69
C LYS A 174 -9.60 -8.08 -12.90
N PHE A 175 -9.60 -8.69 -11.70
CA PHE A 175 -10.69 -8.58 -10.75
C PHE A 175 -10.17 -8.51 -9.31
N ALA A 176 -10.99 -7.92 -8.44
CA ALA A 176 -10.77 -7.85 -7.01
C ALA A 176 -12.05 -8.28 -6.28
N ILE A 177 -11.98 -9.39 -5.56
CA ILE A 177 -13.02 -9.87 -4.68
C ILE A 177 -12.80 -9.25 -3.30
N MET A 178 -13.82 -8.56 -2.80
CA MET A 178 -13.74 -7.72 -1.63
C MET A 178 -14.93 -7.99 -0.69
N ASN A 179 -14.75 -8.93 0.25
CA ASN A 179 -15.72 -9.21 1.30
C ASN A 179 -15.21 -8.65 2.64
N PRO A 180 -15.81 -7.60 3.20
CA PRO A 180 -15.38 -7.00 4.47
C PRO A 180 -15.29 -7.99 5.63
N LYS A 181 -16.12 -9.03 5.67
CA LYS A 181 -16.06 -10.05 6.72
C LYS A 181 -14.72 -10.82 6.76
N LEU A 182 -13.99 -10.92 5.65
CA LEU A 182 -12.70 -11.59 5.61
C LEU A 182 -11.62 -10.85 6.43
N THR A 183 -11.88 -9.60 6.81
CA THR A 183 -10.97 -8.77 7.60
C THR A 183 -11.24 -8.85 9.11
N TYR A 184 -12.33 -9.49 9.56
CA TYR A 184 -12.72 -9.54 10.98
C TYR A 184 -11.72 -10.29 11.87
N ILE A 185 -11.01 -11.25 11.29
CA ILE A 185 -10.03 -12.08 11.99
C ILE A 185 -8.63 -11.45 12.11
N LEU A 186 -8.44 -10.23 11.58
CA LEU A 186 -7.14 -9.56 11.64
C LEU A 186 -6.80 -9.17 13.09
N PRO A 187 -5.55 -9.32 13.52
CA PRO A 187 -5.08 -8.65 14.73
C PRO A 187 -5.32 -7.13 14.65
N LYS A 188 -5.76 -6.51 15.74
CA LYS A 188 -6.03 -5.05 15.77
C LYS A 188 -4.86 -4.21 15.25
N TYR A 189 -3.65 -4.58 15.58
CA TYR A 189 -2.44 -3.90 15.08
C TYR A 189 -2.33 -3.94 13.54
N GLN A 190 -2.72 -5.05 12.90
CA GLN A 190 -2.71 -5.12 11.44
C GLN A 190 -3.84 -4.29 10.82
N LEU A 191 -5.01 -4.25 11.45
CA LEU A 191 -6.10 -3.36 11.05
C LEU A 191 -5.65 -1.90 11.09
N THR A 192 -5.06 -1.46 12.21
CA THR A 192 -4.63 -0.06 12.38
C THR A 192 -3.46 0.31 11.47
N CYS A 193 -2.51 -0.61 11.23
CA CYS A 193 -1.48 -0.43 10.20
C CYS A 193 -2.11 -0.23 8.81
N GLY A 194 -3.15 -1.00 8.47
CA GLY A 194 -3.87 -0.86 7.22
C GLY A 194 -4.57 0.49 7.10
N ILE A 195 -5.26 0.94 8.15
CA ILE A 195 -5.93 2.24 8.19
C ILE A 195 -4.93 3.40 7.99
N VAL A 196 -3.79 3.34 8.66
CA VAL A 196 -2.72 4.33 8.48
C VAL A 196 -2.17 4.31 7.05
N ASP A 197 -1.96 3.15 6.47
CA ASP A 197 -1.45 3.01 5.10
C ASP A 197 -2.42 3.63 4.07
N ILE A 198 -3.74 3.38 4.22
CA ILE A 198 -4.78 4.02 3.40
C ILE A 198 -4.73 5.55 3.52
N PHE A 199 -4.60 6.05 4.76
CA PHE A 199 -4.50 7.48 5.02
C PHE A 199 -3.26 8.08 4.38
N MET A 200 -2.11 7.44 4.54
CA MET A 200 -0.83 7.87 3.99
C MET A 200 -0.79 7.85 2.46
N HIS A 201 -1.36 6.83 1.82
CA HIS A 201 -1.51 6.82 0.38
C HIS A 201 -2.33 8.01 -0.16
N THR A 202 -3.34 8.45 0.60
CA THR A 202 -4.18 9.58 0.23
C THR A 202 -3.47 10.90 0.49
N ILE A 203 -2.88 11.07 1.68
CA ILE A 203 -2.27 12.33 2.10
C ILE A 203 -0.99 12.67 1.29
N GLU A 204 -0.17 11.68 0.91
CA GLU A 204 1.02 11.89 0.08
C GLU A 204 0.68 12.16 -1.41
N ARG A 205 -0.55 11.91 -1.82
CA ARG A 205 -1.09 12.40 -3.10
C ARG A 205 -1.73 13.76 -2.98
N TYR A 206 -2.24 14.10 -1.79
CA TYR A 206 -2.85 15.38 -1.51
C TYR A 206 -1.80 16.49 -1.37
N PHE A 207 -0.73 16.29 -0.62
CA PHE A 207 0.35 17.25 -0.47
C PHE A 207 1.25 17.27 -1.71
N THR A 208 1.05 18.29 -2.53
CA THR A 208 1.70 18.49 -3.82
C THR A 208 1.90 20.00 -4.04
N PRO A 209 2.94 20.43 -4.76
CA PRO A 209 3.14 21.84 -5.10
C PRO A 209 2.17 22.35 -6.19
N VAL A 210 1.24 21.51 -6.67
CA VAL A 210 0.29 21.88 -7.73
C VAL A 210 -1.06 22.21 -7.13
N HIS A 211 -1.58 23.38 -7.45
CA HIS A 211 -2.90 23.86 -7.05
C HIS A 211 -3.90 23.82 -8.21
N GLY A 212 -5.19 23.91 -7.89
CA GLY A 212 -6.28 23.99 -8.88
C GLY A 212 -6.82 22.63 -9.33
N ASN A 213 -6.63 21.58 -8.54
CA ASN A 213 -7.20 20.24 -8.75
C ASN A 213 -8.37 20.01 -7.79
N GLU A 214 -9.34 20.91 -7.79
CA GLU A 214 -10.40 21.00 -6.78
C GLU A 214 -11.17 19.68 -6.60
N LEU A 215 -11.63 19.05 -7.69
CA LEU A 215 -12.33 17.76 -7.59
C LEU A 215 -11.44 16.64 -7.01
N THR A 216 -10.17 16.58 -7.42
CA THR A 216 -9.23 15.59 -6.88
C THR A 216 -8.96 15.84 -5.39
N ASP A 217 -8.92 17.09 -4.96
CA ASP A 217 -8.80 17.47 -3.55
C ASP A 217 -10.03 17.06 -2.74
N GLU A 218 -11.23 17.37 -3.20
CA GLU A 218 -12.48 16.99 -2.52
C GLU A 218 -12.64 15.46 -2.40
N ILE A 219 -12.22 14.70 -3.42
CA ILE A 219 -12.20 13.22 -3.35
C ILE A 219 -11.24 12.75 -2.26
N ALA A 220 -10.02 13.30 -2.21
CA ALA A 220 -9.02 12.93 -1.21
C ALA A 220 -9.46 13.33 0.22
N GLU A 221 -9.98 14.53 0.39
CA GLU A 221 -10.49 15.06 1.65
C GLU A 221 -11.71 14.25 2.14
N GLY A 222 -12.64 13.94 1.25
CA GLY A 222 -13.81 13.10 1.54
C GLY A 222 -13.41 11.69 1.97
N LEU A 223 -12.42 11.08 1.30
CA LEU A 223 -11.87 9.78 1.68
C LEU A 223 -11.26 9.85 3.08
N MET A 224 -10.39 10.82 3.36
CA MET A 224 -9.76 10.97 4.68
C MET A 224 -10.79 11.16 5.79
N ARG A 225 -11.80 12.03 5.61
CA ARG A 225 -12.89 12.21 6.59
C ARG A 225 -13.67 10.92 6.83
N THR A 226 -13.97 10.16 5.77
CA THR A 226 -14.71 8.89 5.87
C THR A 226 -13.88 7.85 6.61
N LEU A 227 -12.59 7.75 6.27
CA LEU A 227 -11.67 6.83 6.94
C LEU A 227 -11.53 7.14 8.44
N ILE A 228 -11.33 8.41 8.83
CA ILE A 228 -11.22 8.84 10.23
C ILE A 228 -12.46 8.39 11.03
N ARG A 229 -13.66 8.66 10.52
CA ARG A 229 -14.91 8.31 11.22
C ARG A 229 -15.08 6.80 11.39
N ASN A 230 -14.74 6.02 10.37
CA ASN A 230 -14.94 4.57 10.39
C ASN A 230 -13.78 3.83 11.08
N ALA A 231 -12.59 4.41 11.12
CA ALA A 231 -11.45 3.87 11.85
C ALA A 231 -11.75 3.71 13.35
N ALA A 232 -12.36 4.74 13.99
CA ALA A 232 -12.73 4.67 15.40
C ALA A 232 -13.76 3.54 15.66
N LYS A 233 -14.81 3.44 14.83
CA LYS A 233 -15.83 2.38 14.94
C LYS A 233 -15.24 0.99 14.78
N ALA A 234 -14.42 0.79 13.73
CA ALA A 234 -13.78 -0.50 13.45
C ALA A 234 -12.76 -0.88 14.54
N TYR A 235 -12.09 0.10 15.16
CA TYR A 235 -11.19 -0.16 16.28
C TYR A 235 -11.94 -0.64 17.53
N GLU A 236 -13.11 -0.08 17.80
CA GLU A 236 -14.00 -0.51 18.89
C GLU A 236 -14.62 -1.88 18.59
N ASN A 237 -15.21 -2.03 17.40
CA ASN A 237 -15.87 -3.24 16.94
C ASN A 237 -15.44 -3.61 15.52
N GLN A 238 -14.52 -4.55 15.38
CA GLN A 238 -14.00 -5.02 14.10
C GLN A 238 -15.02 -5.82 13.28
N GLU A 239 -16.14 -6.24 13.89
CA GLU A 239 -17.24 -6.90 13.20
C GLU A 239 -18.33 -5.93 12.72
N ASP A 240 -18.14 -4.61 12.90
CA ASP A 240 -18.99 -3.59 12.28
C ASP A 240 -18.81 -3.62 10.75
N TYR A 241 -19.78 -4.27 10.09
CA TYR A 241 -19.73 -4.50 8.64
C TYR A 241 -19.67 -3.19 7.86
N ASP A 242 -20.42 -2.16 8.28
CA ASP A 242 -20.48 -0.89 7.56
C ASP A 242 -19.17 -0.14 7.70
N ALA A 243 -18.58 -0.09 8.90
CA ALA A 243 -17.28 0.53 9.12
C ALA A 243 -16.18 -0.18 8.35
N MET A 244 -16.15 -1.52 8.37
CA MET A 244 -15.15 -2.30 7.64
C MET A 244 -15.33 -2.22 6.12
N SER A 245 -16.58 -2.08 5.64
CA SER A 245 -16.88 -1.84 4.23
C SER A 245 -16.33 -0.50 3.75
N GLU A 246 -16.54 0.56 4.50
CA GLU A 246 -16.01 1.88 4.19
C GLU A 246 -14.48 1.90 4.19
N ILE A 247 -13.83 1.28 5.19
CA ILE A 247 -12.38 1.18 5.26
C ILE A 247 -11.85 0.39 4.05
N MET A 248 -12.49 -0.73 3.69
CA MET A 248 -12.07 -1.56 2.56
C MET A 248 -12.18 -0.79 1.24
N TRP A 249 -13.26 -0.06 1.03
CA TRP A 249 -13.44 0.74 -0.18
C TRP A 249 -12.47 1.93 -0.21
N CYS A 250 -12.28 2.64 0.92
CA CYS A 250 -11.26 3.69 1.04
C CYS A 250 -9.85 3.16 0.66
N GLY A 251 -9.51 1.94 1.05
CA GLY A 251 -8.23 1.31 0.70
C GLY A 251 -8.01 1.24 -0.81
N SER A 252 -8.97 0.71 -1.54
CA SER A 252 -8.90 0.62 -3.00
C SER A 252 -8.84 1.99 -3.67
N ILE A 253 -9.67 2.95 -3.24
CA ILE A 253 -9.72 4.31 -3.81
C ILE A 253 -8.45 5.09 -3.50
N SER A 254 -7.84 4.90 -2.33
CA SER A 254 -6.60 5.57 -1.94
C SER A 254 -5.44 5.30 -2.90
N HIS A 255 -5.42 4.13 -3.56
CA HIS A 255 -4.28 3.69 -4.38
C HIS A 255 -4.61 3.39 -5.85
N ASN A 256 -5.86 3.46 -6.29
CA ASN A 256 -6.22 3.25 -7.70
C ASN A 256 -5.82 4.41 -8.62
N GLY A 257 -5.32 5.52 -8.07
CA GLY A 257 -4.84 6.69 -8.79
C GLY A 257 -5.73 7.94 -8.70
N ILE A 258 -7.03 7.79 -8.38
CA ILE A 258 -8.01 8.87 -8.45
C ILE A 258 -7.71 10.04 -7.50
N THR A 259 -7.16 9.77 -6.32
CA THR A 259 -6.81 10.78 -5.31
C THR A 259 -5.57 11.61 -5.68
N GLY A 260 -4.91 11.31 -6.78
CA GLY A 260 -3.67 11.99 -7.22
C GLY A 260 -3.66 12.41 -8.69
N LEU A 261 -4.83 12.50 -9.34
CA LEU A 261 -4.92 12.89 -10.75
C LEU A 261 -4.50 14.34 -10.98
N GLY A 262 -3.84 14.59 -12.11
CA GLY A 262 -3.47 15.93 -12.56
C GLY A 262 -2.38 16.60 -11.75
N ARG A 263 -1.60 15.85 -10.96
CA ARG A 263 -0.51 16.37 -10.10
C ARG A 263 0.57 15.32 -9.80
N PRO A 264 1.83 15.75 -9.47
CA PRO A 264 2.85 14.83 -8.99
C PRO A 264 2.47 14.27 -7.61
N LYS A 265 2.96 13.07 -7.30
CA LYS A 265 2.74 12.37 -6.02
C LYS A 265 4.03 12.42 -5.22
N ASP A 266 3.96 12.74 -3.92
CA ASP A 266 5.16 12.91 -3.10
C ASP A 266 5.83 11.57 -2.76
N PHE A 267 5.16 10.71 -2.00
CA PHE A 267 5.67 9.41 -1.54
C PHE A 267 7.01 9.45 -0.79
N LEU A 268 7.35 10.58 -0.18
CA LEU A 268 8.59 10.70 0.58
C LEU A 268 8.52 9.87 1.87
N CYS A 269 7.40 9.95 2.60
CA CYS A 269 7.21 9.14 3.82
C CYS A 269 7.24 7.64 3.50
N HIS A 270 6.69 7.21 2.35
CA HIS A 270 6.84 5.84 1.89
C HIS A 270 8.31 5.47 1.61
N LYS A 271 9.09 6.36 1.02
CA LYS A 271 10.53 6.13 0.81
C LYS A 271 11.28 5.96 2.12
N LEU A 272 11.02 6.83 3.11
CA LEU A 272 11.56 6.71 4.46
C LEU A 272 11.09 5.41 5.13
N GLY A 273 9.79 5.14 5.11
CA GLY A 273 9.21 3.92 5.70
C GLY A 273 9.72 2.62 5.09
N HIS A 274 10.02 2.61 3.79
CA HIS A 274 10.62 1.45 3.12
C HIS A 274 11.99 1.09 3.70
N GLN A 275 12.83 2.08 4.03
CA GLN A 275 14.14 1.79 4.64
C GLN A 275 13.99 1.22 6.05
N LEU A 276 13.05 1.74 6.84
CA LEU A 276 12.72 1.20 8.16
C LEU A 276 12.22 -0.25 8.06
N GLY A 277 11.27 -0.50 7.15
CA GLY A 277 10.75 -1.85 6.91
C GLY A 277 11.78 -2.83 6.38
N ALA A 278 12.69 -2.40 5.50
CA ALA A 278 13.75 -3.26 4.96
C ALA A 278 14.82 -3.62 6.00
N LYS A 279 15.19 -2.64 6.83
CA LYS A 279 16.27 -2.82 7.83
C LYS A 279 15.83 -3.54 9.11
N PHE A 280 14.61 -3.22 9.59
CA PHE A 280 14.14 -3.66 10.92
C PHE A 280 12.92 -4.60 10.87
N ASP A 281 12.45 -4.93 9.67
CA ASP A 281 11.23 -5.75 9.43
C ASP A 281 9.97 -5.20 10.15
N GLU A 282 9.88 -3.87 10.31
CA GLU A 282 8.76 -3.19 10.92
C GLU A 282 7.52 -3.18 10.00
N ALA A 283 6.34 -3.11 10.61
CA ALA A 283 5.09 -3.06 9.87
C ALA A 283 4.96 -1.76 9.07
N HIS A 284 4.55 -1.86 7.80
CA HIS A 284 4.58 -0.73 6.86
C HIS A 284 3.80 0.49 7.36
N GLY A 285 2.54 0.34 7.78
CA GLY A 285 1.75 1.47 8.31
C GLY A 285 2.40 2.13 9.52
N ALA A 286 3.06 1.36 10.41
CA ALA A 286 3.77 1.90 11.55
C ALA A 286 4.99 2.75 11.14
N THR A 287 5.74 2.30 10.11
CA THR A 287 6.87 3.09 9.60
C THR A 287 6.43 4.43 9.01
N LEU A 288 5.24 4.48 8.41
CA LEU A 288 4.68 5.70 7.80
C LEU A 288 4.24 6.71 8.87
N SER A 289 3.45 6.28 9.86
CA SER A 289 2.98 7.16 10.93
C SER A 289 4.14 7.71 11.77
N ALA A 290 5.20 6.92 12.00
CA ALA A 290 6.35 7.32 12.77
C ALA A 290 7.17 8.45 12.14
N VAL A 291 7.16 8.62 10.82
CA VAL A 291 7.96 9.65 10.12
C VAL A 291 7.13 10.82 9.62
N TRP A 292 5.80 10.65 9.46
CA TRP A 292 4.96 11.65 8.82
C TRP A 292 4.96 13.01 9.53
N GLY A 293 4.80 13.05 10.86
CA GLY A 293 4.76 14.30 11.62
C GLY A 293 6.06 15.09 11.49
N SER A 294 7.20 14.42 11.46
CA SER A 294 8.51 15.04 11.27
C SER A 294 8.69 15.58 9.87
N TRP A 295 8.24 14.85 8.84
CA TRP A 295 8.20 15.34 7.45
C TRP A 295 7.28 16.55 7.32
N ALA A 296 6.06 16.48 7.85
CA ALA A 296 5.09 17.56 7.75
C ALA A 296 5.60 18.86 8.38
N ARG A 297 6.21 18.78 9.58
CA ARG A 297 6.84 19.93 10.24
C ARG A 297 8.09 20.46 9.50
N TYR A 298 8.73 19.61 8.71
CA TYR A 298 9.86 20.03 7.89
C TYR A 298 9.44 20.87 6.68
N VAL A 299 8.24 20.59 6.11
CA VAL A 299 7.83 21.17 4.82
C VAL A 299 6.64 22.13 4.88
N TYR A 300 5.82 22.19 5.95
CA TYR A 300 4.57 22.94 5.96
C TYR A 300 4.72 24.42 5.64
N HIS A 301 5.82 25.03 6.04
CA HIS A 301 6.14 26.44 5.79
C HIS A 301 6.36 26.78 4.32
N LEU A 302 6.55 25.78 3.45
CA LEU A 302 6.66 25.98 2.00
C LEU A 302 5.31 26.26 1.35
N ASP A 303 4.23 25.83 1.97
CA ASP A 303 2.85 26.05 1.51
C ASP A 303 1.87 25.94 2.69
N GLU A 304 1.91 26.92 3.59
CA GLU A 304 1.03 26.96 4.76
C GLU A 304 -0.43 26.92 4.39
N ALA A 305 -0.82 27.55 3.27
CA ALA A 305 -2.20 27.55 2.79
C ALA A 305 -2.69 26.15 2.43
N ARG A 306 -1.82 25.29 1.86
CA ARG A 306 -2.15 23.90 1.56
C ARG A 306 -2.39 23.08 2.82
N PHE A 307 -1.53 23.23 3.82
CA PHE A 307 -1.69 22.59 5.13
C PHE A 307 -2.90 23.15 5.90
N ALA A 308 -3.15 24.46 5.82
CA ALA A 308 -4.33 25.06 6.43
C ALA A 308 -5.64 24.59 5.79
N ASN A 309 -5.67 24.49 4.45
CA ASN A 309 -6.82 23.91 3.75
C ASN A 309 -7.11 22.47 4.22
N TYR A 310 -6.06 21.63 4.31
CA TYR A 310 -6.18 20.30 4.89
C TYR A 310 -6.75 20.32 6.31
N GLY A 311 -6.27 21.22 7.15
CA GLY A 311 -6.79 21.37 8.52
C GLY A 311 -8.27 21.74 8.57
N ARG A 312 -8.69 22.70 7.76
CA ARG A 312 -10.10 23.14 7.68
C ARG A 312 -11.02 22.07 7.08
N LYS A 313 -10.58 21.43 5.98
CA LYS A 313 -11.41 20.51 5.21
C LYS A 313 -11.48 19.10 5.82
N VAL A 314 -10.39 18.60 6.38
CA VAL A 314 -10.33 17.24 6.93
C VAL A 314 -10.62 17.21 8.43
N TRP A 315 -10.08 18.17 9.19
CA TRP A 315 -10.15 18.21 10.64
C TRP A 315 -11.17 19.19 11.21
N ASN A 316 -11.84 19.98 10.36
CA ASN A 316 -12.79 21.04 10.75
C ASN A 316 -12.16 22.05 11.73
N ILE A 317 -10.89 22.42 11.53
CA ILE A 317 -10.22 23.42 12.38
C ILE A 317 -10.76 24.80 12.02
N ASP A 318 -11.37 25.47 13.00
CA ASP A 318 -11.89 26.86 12.87
C ASP A 318 -10.83 27.86 13.36
N GLU A 319 -9.78 28.04 12.60
CA GLU A 319 -8.72 29.02 12.84
C GLU A 319 -8.44 29.78 11.51
N LYS A 320 -8.35 31.10 11.59
CA LYS A 320 -8.15 31.96 10.40
C LYS A 320 -6.70 32.08 9.98
N ASN A 321 -5.76 31.97 10.91
CA ASN A 321 -4.34 32.04 10.63
C ASN A 321 -3.86 30.71 10.01
N ASP A 322 -3.27 30.77 8.82
CA ASP A 322 -2.88 29.58 8.07
C ASP A 322 -1.77 28.79 8.76
N GLU A 323 -0.75 29.46 9.32
CA GLU A 323 0.34 28.80 10.05
C GLU A 323 -0.19 28.02 11.26
N LYS A 324 -1.04 28.67 12.09
CA LYS A 324 -1.63 28.01 13.25
C LYS A 324 -2.52 26.85 12.85
N THR A 325 -3.32 27.00 11.78
CA THR A 325 -4.15 25.93 11.25
C THR A 325 -3.29 24.75 10.73
N ALA A 326 -2.19 25.04 10.03
CA ALA A 326 -1.27 24.04 9.54
C ALA A 326 -0.65 23.22 10.67
N VAL A 327 -0.14 23.89 11.71
CA VAL A 327 0.43 23.22 12.89
C VAL A 327 -0.63 22.36 13.61
N ALA A 328 -1.81 22.93 13.85
CA ALA A 328 -2.90 22.18 14.47
C ALA A 328 -3.34 20.96 13.63
N ALA A 329 -3.32 21.07 12.30
CA ALA A 329 -3.65 19.93 11.41
C ALA A 329 -2.62 18.79 11.50
N ILE A 330 -1.33 19.14 11.64
CA ILE A 330 -0.27 18.15 11.87
C ILE A 330 -0.50 17.45 13.22
N GLU A 331 -0.77 18.20 14.29
CA GLU A 331 -1.05 17.64 15.62
C GLU A 331 -2.28 16.72 15.61
N ARG A 332 -3.39 17.14 14.98
CA ARG A 332 -4.60 16.31 14.83
C ARG A 332 -4.34 15.00 14.09
N THR A 333 -3.48 15.03 13.09
CA THR A 333 -3.14 13.81 12.36
C THR A 333 -2.31 12.85 13.23
N GLU A 334 -1.36 13.35 14.00
CA GLU A 334 -0.62 12.53 14.97
C GLU A 334 -1.52 12.02 16.11
N GLU A 335 -2.46 12.83 16.61
CA GLU A 335 -3.48 12.40 17.56
C GLU A 335 -4.33 11.25 17.00
N PHE A 336 -4.74 11.33 15.73
CA PHE A 336 -5.45 10.25 15.07
C PHE A 336 -4.62 8.97 15.02
N PHE A 337 -3.34 9.05 14.67
CA PHE A 337 -2.47 7.87 14.69
C PHE A 337 -2.30 7.30 16.10
N ARG A 338 -2.10 8.15 17.11
CA ARG A 338 -2.03 7.72 18.51
C ARG A 338 -3.34 7.09 19.00
N SER A 339 -4.51 7.60 18.58
CA SER A 339 -5.81 7.01 18.92
C SER A 339 -5.99 5.58 18.41
N LEU A 340 -5.26 5.23 17.36
CA LEU A 340 -5.18 3.88 16.78
C LEU A 340 -4.00 3.07 17.35
N HIS A 341 -3.33 3.56 18.39
CA HIS A 341 -2.11 2.96 18.98
C HIS A 341 -0.96 2.79 17.97
N MET A 342 -0.87 3.71 17.02
CA MET A 342 0.21 3.72 16.04
C MET A 342 1.33 4.68 16.47
N PRO A 343 2.61 4.33 16.19
CA PRO A 343 3.74 5.15 16.56
C PRO A 343 3.71 6.49 15.82
N THR A 344 4.15 7.57 16.49
CA THR A 344 4.33 8.91 15.88
C THR A 344 5.78 9.38 15.89
N CYS A 345 6.69 8.53 16.39
CA CYS A 345 8.14 8.72 16.32
C CYS A 345 8.85 7.36 16.28
N LEU A 346 10.15 7.34 16.01
CA LEU A 346 10.92 6.08 15.94
C LEU A 346 11.04 5.41 17.31
N GLY A 347 11.05 6.21 18.40
CA GLY A 347 11.13 5.68 19.77
C GLY A 347 9.91 4.85 20.18
N ASP A 348 8.74 5.07 19.55
CA ASP A 348 7.52 4.30 19.79
C ASP A 348 7.52 2.94 19.07
N MET A 349 8.44 2.72 18.13
CA MET A 349 8.55 1.48 17.37
C MET A 349 9.36 0.43 18.11
N LYS A 350 9.27 -0.85 17.72
CA LYS A 350 10.03 -1.94 18.34
C LYS A 350 11.54 -1.73 18.26
N MET A 351 12.00 -1.15 17.14
CA MET A 351 13.41 -0.85 16.95
C MET A 351 13.93 0.26 17.88
N GLY A 352 13.05 1.13 18.41
CA GLY A 352 13.42 2.25 19.27
C GLY A 352 14.26 3.33 18.60
N VAL A 353 14.83 4.21 19.43
CA VAL A 353 15.75 5.27 18.98
C VAL A 353 17.03 4.66 18.40
N GLN A 354 17.49 5.19 17.26
CA GLN A 354 18.63 4.66 16.52
C GLN A 354 19.85 5.60 16.55
N PRO A 355 21.09 5.07 16.44
CA PRO A 355 22.28 5.88 16.28
C PRO A 355 22.28 6.71 14.99
N ASP A 356 22.97 7.85 15.00
CA ASP A 356 23.07 8.76 13.86
C ASP A 356 23.58 8.09 12.57
N GLU A 357 24.52 7.15 12.70
CA GLU A 357 25.10 6.40 11.58
C GLU A 357 24.04 5.58 10.85
N VAL A 358 23.09 4.99 11.60
CA VAL A 358 21.98 4.21 11.05
C VAL A 358 21.01 5.12 10.29
N LEU A 359 20.72 6.32 10.84
CA LEU A 359 19.84 7.30 10.17
C LEU A 359 20.47 7.79 8.87
N LYS A 360 21.77 8.07 8.84
CA LYS A 360 22.53 8.45 7.63
C LYS A 360 22.53 7.33 6.59
N GLU A 361 22.81 6.09 7.01
CA GLU A 361 22.77 4.93 6.11
C GLU A 361 21.38 4.81 5.41
N MET A 362 20.30 4.92 6.17
CA MET A 362 18.93 4.86 5.61
C MET A 362 18.65 6.02 4.66
N ALA A 363 19.05 7.23 5.00
CA ALA A 363 18.90 8.40 4.13
C ALA A 363 19.69 8.24 2.82
N GLY A 364 20.93 7.76 2.90
CA GLY A 364 21.76 7.45 1.74
C GLY A 364 21.14 6.36 0.85
N LYS A 365 20.64 5.27 1.42
CA LYS A 365 19.94 4.23 0.64
C LYS A 365 18.69 4.77 -0.06
N ALA A 366 17.89 5.62 0.61
CA ALA A 366 16.68 6.20 0.02
C ALA A 366 16.95 7.11 -1.18
N THR A 367 18.15 7.69 -1.26
CA THR A 367 18.60 8.62 -2.32
C THR A 367 19.65 8.03 -3.25
N ALA A 368 19.89 6.71 -3.17
CA ALA A 368 20.95 6.02 -3.93
C ALA A 368 22.32 6.70 -3.79
N GLY A 369 22.75 7.02 -2.55
CA GLY A 369 23.99 7.70 -2.25
C GLY A 369 23.98 9.16 -2.73
N ASP A 370 22.88 9.87 -2.52
CA ASP A 370 22.60 11.25 -2.94
C ASP A 370 22.66 11.50 -4.47
N THR A 371 22.66 10.42 -5.26
CA THR A 371 22.60 10.54 -6.73
C THR A 371 21.19 10.85 -7.24
N MET A 372 20.16 10.68 -6.40
CA MET A 372 18.76 10.86 -6.73
C MET A 372 18.07 11.74 -5.68
N LYS A 373 17.34 12.77 -6.14
CA LYS A 373 16.45 13.55 -5.27
C LYS A 373 15.05 12.92 -5.27
N VAL A 374 14.46 12.78 -4.08
CA VAL A 374 13.14 12.19 -3.85
C VAL A 374 12.13 13.23 -3.37
N GLY A 375 10.83 12.87 -3.34
CA GLY A 375 9.74 13.78 -3.00
C GLY A 375 9.26 14.63 -4.18
N ALA A 376 8.02 15.11 -4.10
CA ALA A 376 7.43 16.02 -5.08
C ALA A 376 7.03 17.36 -4.47
N PHE A 377 6.60 17.37 -3.22
CA PHE A 377 6.32 18.61 -2.49
C PHE A 377 7.59 19.48 -2.37
N GLN A 378 8.68 18.83 -1.99
CA GLN A 378 10.03 19.36 -2.06
C GLN A 378 10.99 18.25 -2.52
N LYS A 379 11.87 18.56 -3.49
CA LYS A 379 12.94 17.64 -3.88
C LYS A 379 14.04 17.63 -2.83
N MET A 380 14.25 16.46 -2.21
CA MET A 380 15.14 16.25 -1.08
C MET A 380 16.25 15.25 -1.41
N GLY A 381 17.45 15.50 -0.88
CA GLY A 381 18.59 14.61 -0.94
C GLY A 381 18.84 13.93 0.41
N GLU A 382 20.01 13.30 0.52
CA GLU A 382 20.41 12.55 1.72
C GLU A 382 20.37 13.40 2.98
N LYS A 383 20.86 14.65 2.91
CA LYS A 383 20.91 15.57 4.05
C LYS A 383 19.52 15.87 4.62
N GLU A 384 18.57 16.22 3.76
CA GLU A 384 17.20 16.53 4.18
C GLU A 384 16.50 15.31 4.78
N LEU A 385 16.68 14.12 4.17
CA LEU A 385 16.11 12.88 4.69
C LEU A 385 16.69 12.51 6.05
N TYR A 386 17.99 12.69 6.23
CA TYR A 386 18.63 12.48 7.53
C TYR A 386 18.04 13.43 8.60
N GLU A 387 17.84 14.71 8.29
CA GLU A 387 17.23 15.66 9.24
C GLU A 387 15.79 15.27 9.62
N ILE A 388 15.01 14.74 8.67
CA ILE A 388 13.66 14.25 8.95
C ILE A 388 13.73 13.02 9.88
N TYR A 389 14.58 12.03 9.59
CA TYR A 389 14.78 10.89 10.48
C TYR A 389 15.24 11.33 11.88
N LYS A 390 16.18 12.27 11.96
CA LYS A 390 16.67 12.79 13.24
C LYS A 390 15.56 13.45 14.05
N LYS A 391 14.67 14.20 13.42
CA LYS A 391 13.50 14.79 14.07
C LYS A 391 12.50 13.71 14.54
N ALA A 392 12.36 12.63 13.81
CA ALA A 392 11.50 11.49 14.21
C ALA A 392 12.14 10.61 15.27
N ASN A 393 13.46 10.73 15.52
CA ASN A 393 14.26 9.84 16.36
C ASN A 393 14.31 10.29 17.82
N HIS A 394 13.15 10.31 18.48
CA HIS A 394 13.01 10.65 19.90
C HIS A 394 12.08 9.64 20.59
N ARG A 395 11.97 9.76 21.93
CA ARG A 395 10.99 9.01 22.76
C ARG A 395 9.79 9.88 23.06
#